data_6e562b2bdc4a5cbd2580ecdbf0bf341b
#
_entry.id   6e562b2bdc4a5cbd2580ecdbf0bf341b
#
_cell.length_a   1.000
_cell.length_b   1.000
_cell.length_c   1.000
_cell.angle_alpha   90.00
_cell.angle_beta   90.00
_cell.angle_gamma   90.00
#
_symmetry.space_group_name_H-M   'P 1'
#
loop_
_entity.id
_entity.type
_entity.pdbx_description
1 polymer ?
#
loop_
_entity_poly.entity_id
_entity_poly.type
_entity_poly.pdbx_seq_one_letter_code
_entity_poly.pdbx_strand_id
1 'polypeptide(L)'
;MKREWWHSLTVYQIYTRSFCDSNGDGIGDFGGILQKLDYLQELGVGAIWLSPFNDSPNYDNGYDVSDYYKVMEEAGTMEELEELIAACEKREIVVMMDLVLNHSSHLHPWFLEARKDRNSKYHDFYIWKEGTKEQPPEGGGAFFGGSTWEWVPEVQEYYYHSFSVMQPDLNWKNPSLRKELYRMIQFWMDKGIRGFRLDAIDNIVKDGHGGNDTHSEQIHTYLMEMNQNTYGKSEQILTVGETGGATVEMAQQYSDPESQELSMIFQFELMGIDGIRSGNWDPKPYTLPQLKQLFEKWQTGLEEKGWNSLFWGNHDFPRVVSRFGNDREPYREKSAKMLAVLLHGMKGTPYIYQGEEIGMTNVSGLRIEDYQDIESVNFAEDRKKEGWEEEKIRTYLARNSRDHARTPMQWNAEKHAGFTAGTPXXXXXXWMAENQNYEEINVENSRKNPDSLFYFYQKLIALRRKNDTLVYGDFRLIEEENPDIFAYERNLGEKKLIVLCNFRDTAAEMKARYDLTKGTVLIHNDTESLTKEVWKLQPYEAYMIELLQ
;
A
#
# COMPACT_ATOMS: atom_id res chain seq x y z
N MET A 1 16.61 21.61 3.19
CA MET A 1 16.39 20.21 2.82
C MET A 1 16.95 19.94 1.43
N LYS A 2 17.76 18.90 1.31
CA LYS A 2 18.25 18.49 0.00
C LYS A 2 17.10 17.93 -0.83
N ARG A 3 16.98 18.39 -2.07
CA ARG A 3 15.90 17.92 -2.95
C ARG A 3 16.28 16.57 -3.56
N GLU A 4 15.32 15.63 -3.51
CA GLU A 4 15.51 14.30 -4.08
C GLU A 4 14.57 14.13 -5.28
N TRP A 5 15.01 13.30 -6.24
CA TRP A 5 14.21 13.08 -7.45
C TRP A 5 12.85 12.47 -7.14
N TRP A 6 12.74 11.73 -6.04
CA TRP A 6 11.49 11.04 -5.69
C TRP A 6 10.54 11.92 -4.87
N HIS A 7 10.94 13.13 -4.49
CA HIS A 7 10.05 14.02 -3.73
C HIS A 7 8.81 14.42 -4.54
N SER A 8 8.96 14.64 -5.84
CA SER A 8 7.90 15.20 -6.66
C SER A 8 7.18 14.18 -7.54
N LEU A 9 7.54 12.91 -7.45
CA LEU A 9 6.88 11.92 -8.28
C LEU A 9 5.74 11.22 -7.53
N THR A 10 4.93 10.49 -8.29
CA THR A 10 3.84 9.69 -7.76
C THR A 10 4.12 8.23 -8.09
N VAL A 11 3.93 7.35 -7.12
CA VAL A 11 4.14 5.92 -7.28
C VAL A 11 2.80 5.24 -7.54
N TYR A 12 2.81 4.27 -8.46
CA TYR A 12 1.62 3.46 -8.76
C TYR A 12 1.89 2.04 -8.32
N GLN A 13 1.04 1.50 -7.46
CA GLN A 13 1.20 0.14 -6.98
C GLN A 13 0.47 -0.83 -7.90
N ILE A 14 1.19 -1.84 -8.37
CA ILE A 14 0.64 -2.90 -9.21
C ILE A 14 0.61 -4.20 -8.44
N TYR A 15 -0.58 -4.74 -8.26
CA TYR A 15 -0.78 -6.08 -7.74
C TYR A 15 -0.75 -7.00 -8.94
N THR A 16 0.40 -7.59 -9.22
CA THR A 16 0.69 -8.20 -10.53
C THR A 16 -0.35 -9.24 -10.93
N ARG A 17 -0.75 -10.11 -10.00
CA ARG A 17 -1.70 -11.19 -10.30
C ARG A 17 -3.03 -10.68 -10.85
N SER A 18 -3.39 -9.44 -10.51
CA SER A 18 -4.69 -8.88 -10.86
C SER A 18 -4.61 -7.69 -11.80
N PHE A 19 -3.46 -7.44 -12.44
CA PHE A 19 -3.32 -6.26 -13.26
C PHE A 19 -3.67 -6.52 -14.73
N CYS A 20 -2.94 -7.42 -15.38
CA CYS A 20 -3.21 -7.77 -16.77
C CYS A 20 -2.52 -9.08 -17.11
N ASP A 21 -3.26 -9.98 -17.76
CA ASP A 21 -2.78 -11.30 -18.12
C ASP A 21 -2.43 -11.32 -19.60
N SER A 22 -1.18 -11.62 -19.94
CA SER A 22 -0.73 -11.58 -21.33
C SER A 22 -0.76 -12.94 -22.03
N ASN A 23 -0.89 -14.05 -21.27
CA ASN A 23 -0.80 -15.38 -21.89
C ASN A 23 -2.06 -16.22 -21.77
N GLY A 24 -3.13 -15.67 -21.20
CA GLY A 24 -4.42 -16.34 -21.18
C GLY A 24 -4.60 -17.35 -20.05
N ASP A 25 -3.69 -17.40 -19.08
CA ASP A 25 -3.83 -18.36 -17.99
C ASP A 25 -4.70 -17.86 -16.84
N GLY A 26 -5.22 -16.65 -16.93
CA GLY A 26 -6.10 -16.08 -15.91
C GLY A 26 -5.39 -15.37 -14.79
N ILE A 27 -4.08 -15.26 -14.85
CA ILE A 27 -3.27 -14.64 -13.80
C ILE A 27 -2.41 -13.56 -14.43
N GLY A 28 -2.40 -12.36 -13.84
CA GLY A 28 -1.60 -11.26 -14.35
C GLY A 28 -0.11 -11.56 -14.31
N ASP A 29 0.65 -10.90 -15.19
CA ASP A 29 2.06 -11.23 -15.39
C ASP A 29 2.85 -10.02 -15.89
N PHE A 30 4.18 -10.20 -16.03
CA PHE A 30 5.06 -9.13 -16.51
C PHE A 30 4.69 -8.67 -17.91
N GLY A 31 4.33 -9.61 -18.79
CA GLY A 31 3.90 -9.26 -20.13
C GLY A 31 2.68 -8.37 -20.14
N GLY A 32 1.75 -8.61 -19.21
CA GLY A 32 0.58 -7.76 -19.09
C GLY A 32 0.92 -6.35 -18.62
N ILE A 33 1.87 -6.24 -17.69
CA ILE A 33 2.32 -4.91 -17.27
C ILE A 33 2.98 -4.19 -18.45
N LEU A 34 3.81 -4.92 -19.19
CA LEU A 34 4.48 -4.35 -20.36
C LEU A 34 3.48 -3.79 -21.35
N GLN A 35 2.36 -4.51 -21.59
CA GLN A 35 1.31 -4.04 -22.49
C GLN A 35 0.67 -2.75 -22.04
N LYS A 36 0.71 -2.45 -20.74
CA LYS A 36 0.02 -1.30 -20.18
C LYS A 36 0.95 -0.15 -19.80
N LEU A 37 2.21 -0.20 -20.21
CA LEU A 37 3.15 0.85 -19.86
C LEU A 37 2.79 2.20 -20.50
N ASP A 38 2.22 2.19 -21.71
CA ASP A 38 1.80 3.44 -22.32
C ASP A 38 0.68 4.09 -21.51
N TYR A 39 -0.23 3.28 -20.96
CA TYR A 39 -1.28 3.77 -20.08
C TYR A 39 -0.68 4.42 -18.82
N LEU A 40 0.28 3.75 -18.20
CA LEU A 40 0.91 4.28 -17.00
C LEU A 40 1.71 5.56 -17.28
N GLN A 41 2.37 5.61 -18.45
CA GLN A 41 3.08 6.80 -18.84
C GLN A 41 2.10 7.95 -19.09
N GLU A 42 0.96 7.67 -19.71
CA GLU A 42 -0.07 8.68 -19.94
C GLU A 42 -0.60 9.21 -18.61
N LEU A 43 -0.81 8.34 -17.63
CA LEU A 43 -1.25 8.77 -16.31
C LEU A 43 -0.22 9.69 -15.66
N GLY A 44 1.07 9.44 -15.91
CA GLY A 44 2.13 10.33 -15.47
C GLY A 44 2.94 9.82 -14.28
N VAL A 45 2.72 8.59 -13.85
CA VAL A 45 3.44 8.07 -12.68
C VAL A 45 4.93 7.95 -12.96
N GLY A 46 5.74 8.16 -11.92
CA GLY A 46 7.19 8.10 -12.06
C GLY A 46 7.82 6.83 -11.52
N ALA A 47 7.03 5.98 -10.90
CA ALA A 47 7.50 4.70 -10.39
C ALA A 47 6.35 3.73 -10.33
N ILE A 48 6.65 2.45 -10.51
CA ILE A 48 5.68 1.39 -10.25
C ILE A 48 6.25 0.47 -9.19
N TRP A 49 5.42 0.16 -8.21
CA TRP A 49 5.75 -0.77 -7.14
C TRP A 49 5.01 -2.07 -7.43
N LEU A 50 5.78 -3.13 -7.72
CA LEU A 50 5.22 -4.44 -8.05
C LEU A 50 5.07 -5.27 -6.79
N SER A 51 3.96 -6.01 -6.67
CA SER A 51 3.81 -6.99 -5.60
C SER A 51 4.97 -8.00 -5.68
N PRO A 52 5.23 -8.76 -4.60
CA PRO A 52 6.40 -9.66 -4.61
C PRO A 52 6.34 -10.62 -5.80
N PHE A 53 7.45 -10.70 -6.51
CA PHE A 53 7.51 -11.56 -7.69
C PHE A 53 8.58 -12.64 -7.60
N ASN A 54 9.22 -12.79 -6.45
CA ASN A 54 10.16 -13.89 -6.26
C ASN A 54 9.41 -15.22 -6.27
N ASP A 55 10.16 -16.28 -6.55
CA ASP A 55 9.61 -17.63 -6.52
C ASP A 55 8.91 -17.87 -5.18
N SER A 56 7.71 -18.45 -5.26
CA SER A 56 6.84 -18.56 -4.08
C SER A 56 5.80 -19.66 -4.32
N PRO A 57 5.45 -20.42 -3.28
CA PRO A 57 4.28 -21.31 -3.39
C PRO A 57 2.94 -20.57 -3.30
N ASN A 58 2.99 -19.26 -3.05
CA ASN A 58 1.83 -18.37 -3.09
C ASN A 58 0.75 -18.68 -2.06
N TYR A 59 1.14 -19.16 -0.88
CA TYR A 59 0.17 -19.26 0.20
C TYR A 59 -0.29 -17.88 0.65
N ASP A 60 0.59 -16.86 0.51
CA ASP A 60 0.24 -15.48 0.84
C ASP A 60 0.60 -14.58 -0.34
N ASN A 61 0.30 -15.04 -1.55
CA ASN A 61 0.38 -14.25 -2.78
C ASN A 61 1.73 -13.56 -2.96
N GLY A 62 2.81 -14.34 -2.79
CA GLY A 62 4.16 -13.86 -3.01
C GLY A 62 4.87 -13.40 -1.76
N TYR A 63 4.15 -13.20 -0.66
CA TYR A 63 4.78 -12.78 0.59
C TYR A 63 5.38 -13.95 1.36
N ASP A 64 5.44 -15.14 0.73
CA ASP A 64 6.11 -16.32 1.25
C ASP A 64 7.15 -16.74 0.20
N VAL A 65 8.35 -16.17 0.32
CA VAL A 65 9.39 -16.30 -0.71
C VAL A 65 10.15 -17.60 -0.53
N SER A 66 10.20 -18.42 -1.61
CA SER A 66 10.96 -19.67 -1.58
C SER A 66 12.32 -19.59 -2.29
N ASP A 67 12.57 -18.54 -3.06
CA ASP A 67 13.89 -18.28 -3.67
C ASP A 67 13.97 -16.79 -3.99
N TYR A 68 14.89 -16.12 -3.32
CA TYR A 68 15.04 -14.67 -3.47
C TYR A 68 15.70 -14.23 -4.77
N TYR A 69 16.26 -15.17 -5.52
CA TYR A 69 17.00 -14.86 -6.74
C TYR A 69 16.27 -15.23 -8.01
N LYS A 70 15.06 -15.77 -7.89
CA LYS A 70 14.27 -16.19 -9.03
C LYS A 70 12.94 -15.47 -9.05
N VAL A 71 12.33 -15.40 -10.24
CA VAL A 71 10.97 -14.88 -10.36
C VAL A 71 9.97 -16.03 -10.39
N MET A 72 8.78 -15.78 -9.86
CA MET A 72 7.74 -16.81 -9.83
C MET A 72 7.25 -17.10 -11.26
N GLU A 73 6.98 -18.36 -11.51
CA GLU A 73 6.65 -18.82 -12.86
C GLU A 73 5.41 -18.12 -13.43
N GLU A 74 4.39 -17.92 -12.60
CA GLU A 74 3.16 -17.33 -13.12
C GLU A 74 3.32 -15.85 -13.47
N ALA A 75 4.31 -15.15 -12.91
CA ALA A 75 4.58 -13.76 -13.28
C ALA A 75 5.36 -13.66 -14.57
N GLY A 76 6.17 -14.68 -14.88
CA GLY A 76 6.95 -14.68 -16.10
C GLY A 76 8.36 -15.20 -15.87
N THR A 77 9.25 -14.85 -16.80
CA THR A 77 10.64 -15.26 -16.73
C THR A 77 11.52 -14.08 -16.31
N MET A 78 12.76 -14.39 -15.93
CA MET A 78 13.71 -13.34 -15.60
C MET A 78 13.93 -12.42 -16.81
N GLU A 79 13.97 -13.00 -18.02
CA GLU A 79 14.14 -12.20 -19.24
C GLU A 79 12.97 -11.25 -19.44
N GLU A 80 11.76 -11.70 -19.14
CA GLU A 80 10.59 -10.83 -19.26
C GLU A 80 10.63 -9.71 -18.22
N LEU A 81 11.10 -9.98 -17.02
CA LEU A 81 11.27 -8.93 -16.02
C LEU A 81 12.32 -7.92 -16.47
N GLU A 82 13.44 -8.40 -17.01
CA GLU A 82 14.48 -7.50 -17.50
C GLU A 82 13.96 -6.63 -18.63
N GLU A 83 13.14 -7.20 -19.51
CA GLU A 83 12.51 -6.44 -20.59
C GLU A 83 11.59 -5.36 -20.02
N LEU A 84 10.82 -5.71 -19.01
CA LEU A 84 9.93 -4.75 -18.37
C LEU A 84 10.72 -3.61 -17.73
N ILE A 85 11.80 -3.94 -17.03
CA ILE A 85 12.64 -2.92 -16.40
C ILE A 85 13.22 -1.97 -17.44
N ALA A 86 13.71 -2.52 -18.55
CA ALA A 86 14.28 -1.70 -19.62
C ALA A 86 13.21 -0.81 -20.27
N ALA A 87 12.01 -1.33 -20.50
CA ALA A 87 10.93 -0.56 -21.10
C ALA A 87 10.48 0.56 -20.16
N CYS A 88 10.47 0.31 -18.86
CA CYS A 88 10.15 1.35 -17.88
C CYS A 88 11.21 2.43 -17.88
N GLU A 89 12.49 2.03 -17.93
CA GLU A 89 13.58 3.01 -17.93
C GLU A 89 13.48 3.96 -19.12
N LYS A 90 13.11 3.45 -20.29
CA LYS A 90 12.93 4.30 -21.47
C LYS A 90 11.83 5.32 -21.26
N ARG A 91 10.85 5.02 -20.43
CA ARG A 91 9.73 5.91 -20.13
C ARG A 91 9.96 6.74 -18.88
N GLU A 92 11.15 6.65 -18.31
CA GLU A 92 11.49 7.32 -17.07
C GLU A 92 10.55 6.90 -15.93
N ILE A 93 10.24 5.61 -15.88
CA ILE A 93 9.45 5.02 -14.81
C ILE A 93 10.38 4.07 -14.04
N VAL A 94 10.48 4.30 -12.74
CA VAL A 94 11.31 3.48 -11.86
C VAL A 94 10.52 2.21 -11.50
N VAL A 95 11.20 1.07 -11.46
CA VAL A 95 10.58 -0.17 -10.99
C VAL A 95 11.00 -0.40 -9.55
N MET A 96 10.00 -0.52 -8.66
CA MET A 96 10.21 -0.81 -7.24
C MET A 96 9.83 -2.25 -6.95
N MET A 97 10.67 -2.92 -6.18
CA MET A 97 10.47 -4.31 -5.80
C MET A 97 10.00 -4.40 -4.35
N ASP A 98 9.04 -5.29 -4.12
CA ASP A 98 8.57 -5.58 -2.77
C ASP A 98 9.53 -6.60 -2.15
N LEU A 99 10.21 -6.21 -1.08
CA LEU A 99 11.17 -7.08 -0.39
C LEU A 99 10.52 -7.64 0.87
N VAL A 100 10.53 -8.96 1.00
CA VAL A 100 9.97 -9.66 2.14
C VAL A 100 11.14 -10.17 2.97
N LEU A 101 11.57 -9.36 3.95
CA LEU A 101 12.79 -9.63 4.70
C LEU A 101 12.54 -10.12 6.12
N ASN A 102 11.29 -10.06 6.59
CA ASN A 102 10.98 -10.52 7.94
C ASN A 102 10.91 -12.04 8.04
N HIS A 103 10.50 -12.69 6.95
CA HIS A 103 10.25 -14.14 6.94
C HIS A 103 10.49 -14.69 5.55
N SER A 104 10.59 -16.01 5.45
CA SER A 104 10.64 -16.69 4.16
C SER A 104 9.49 -17.69 4.08
N SER A 105 9.34 -18.32 2.91
CA SER A 105 8.45 -19.47 2.80
C SER A 105 9.00 -20.63 3.63
N HIS A 106 8.09 -21.45 4.16
CA HIS A 106 8.53 -22.68 4.83
C HIS A 106 9.11 -23.68 3.81
N LEU A 107 8.96 -23.43 2.52
CA LEU A 107 9.54 -24.25 1.46
C LEU A 107 10.85 -23.66 0.92
N HIS A 108 11.34 -22.58 1.51
CA HIS A 108 12.65 -22.05 1.15
C HIS A 108 13.73 -23.08 1.50
N PRO A 109 14.71 -23.30 0.64
CA PRO A 109 15.77 -24.28 0.96
C PRO A 109 16.45 -24.07 2.31
N TRP A 110 16.61 -22.81 2.74
CA TRP A 110 17.17 -22.56 4.09
C TRP A 110 16.31 -23.22 5.16
N PHE A 111 14.98 -23.10 5.05
CA PHE A 111 14.10 -23.64 6.08
C PHE A 111 13.99 -25.16 5.99
N LEU A 112 14.00 -25.68 4.76
CA LEU A 112 13.96 -27.14 4.59
C LEU A 112 15.17 -27.80 5.24
N GLU A 113 16.34 -27.15 5.15
CA GLU A 113 17.54 -27.61 5.86
C GLU A 113 17.41 -27.43 7.36
N ALA A 114 16.94 -26.24 7.75
CA ALA A 114 16.88 -25.86 9.17
C ALA A 114 15.97 -26.78 9.96
N ARG A 115 14.88 -27.22 9.35
CA ARG A 115 13.91 -28.06 10.06
C ARG A 115 14.32 -29.52 10.17
N LYS A 116 15.40 -29.91 9.44
CA LYS A 116 15.88 -31.30 9.47
C LYS A 116 17.06 -31.50 10.40
N ASP A 117 17.85 -30.45 10.66
CA ASP A 117 19.14 -30.63 11.28
C ASP A 117 19.53 -29.41 12.11
N ARG A 118 19.56 -29.58 13.44
CA ARG A 118 19.98 -28.51 14.35
C ARG A 118 21.39 -27.99 14.07
N ASN A 119 22.21 -28.79 13.44
CA ASN A 119 23.61 -28.43 13.19
C ASN A 119 23.81 -27.78 11.82
N SER A 120 22.75 -27.66 11.03
CA SER A 120 22.84 -26.97 9.75
C SER A 120 23.15 -25.50 10.00
N LYS A 121 23.96 -24.91 9.12
CA LYS A 121 24.23 -23.47 9.22
C LYS A 121 22.96 -22.66 9.03
N TYR A 122 21.95 -23.22 8.39
CA TYR A 122 20.70 -22.52 8.15
C TYR A 122 19.73 -22.62 9.32
N HIS A 123 20.01 -23.51 10.29
CA HIS A 123 19.11 -23.63 11.43
C HIS A 123 18.99 -22.27 12.13
N ASP A 124 20.10 -21.58 12.36
CA ASP A 124 20.11 -20.31 13.05
C ASP A 124 19.67 -19.13 12.16
N PHE A 125 19.31 -19.41 10.91
CA PHE A 125 18.65 -18.39 10.07
C PHE A 125 17.21 -18.15 10.51
N TYR A 126 16.68 -19.02 11.38
CA TYR A 126 15.32 -18.93 11.90
C TYR A 126 15.37 -18.93 13.42
N ILE A 127 14.21 -18.78 14.06
CA ILE A 127 14.15 -18.59 15.50
C ILE A 127 13.50 -19.82 16.10
N TRP A 128 14.24 -20.50 16.98
CA TRP A 128 13.80 -21.78 17.53
C TRP A 128 13.80 -21.75 19.04
N LYS A 129 12.89 -22.55 19.65
CA LYS A 129 12.93 -22.83 21.09
C LYS A 129 12.69 -24.32 21.32
N GLU A 130 13.49 -24.90 22.18
CA GLU A 130 13.33 -26.28 22.59
C GLU A 130 12.07 -26.43 23.42
N GLY A 131 11.53 -27.64 23.43
CA GLY A 131 10.35 -27.92 24.21
C GLY A 131 9.81 -29.29 23.90
N THR A 132 8.58 -29.52 24.30
CA THR A 132 7.85 -30.71 23.97
C THR A 132 6.60 -30.32 23.17
N LYS A 133 6.07 -31.26 22.42
CA LYS A 133 4.91 -31.02 21.60
C LYS A 133 3.73 -30.48 22.41
N GLU A 134 3.61 -30.93 23.66
CA GLU A 134 2.46 -30.59 24.50
C GLU A 134 2.60 -29.26 25.23
N GLN A 135 3.81 -28.71 25.30
CA GLN A 135 4.07 -27.48 26.06
C GLN A 135 4.79 -26.46 25.21
N PRO A 136 4.05 -25.75 24.35
CA PRO A 136 4.67 -24.73 23.50
C PRO A 136 5.23 -23.58 24.34
N PRO A 137 6.23 -22.87 23.81
CA PRO A 137 6.76 -21.71 24.52
C PRO A 137 5.71 -20.62 24.67
N GLU A 138 5.98 -19.69 25.61
CA GLU A 138 5.19 -18.49 25.74
C GLU A 138 5.17 -17.74 24.41
N GLY A 139 3.98 -17.38 23.97
CA GLY A 139 3.87 -16.67 22.71
C GLY A 139 2.58 -15.91 22.58
N GLY A 140 2.55 -14.99 21.66
CA GLY A 140 1.35 -14.24 21.36
C GLY A 140 0.57 -14.86 20.22
N GLY A 141 -0.34 -14.07 19.66
CA GLY A 141 -1.09 -14.47 18.50
C GLY A 141 -0.40 -14.03 17.22
N ALA A 142 -0.35 -14.93 16.25
CA ALA A 142 0.18 -14.58 14.93
C ALA A 142 -0.83 -13.69 14.19
N PHE A 143 -0.33 -12.89 13.23
CA PHE A 143 -1.19 -11.94 12.53
C PHE A 143 -2.33 -12.63 11.80
N PHE A 144 -2.10 -13.82 11.26
CA PHE A 144 -3.14 -14.54 10.54
C PHE A 144 -3.84 -15.60 11.40
N GLY A 145 -3.62 -15.53 12.74
CA GLY A 145 -4.29 -16.42 13.68
C GLY A 145 -3.38 -17.49 14.24
N GLY A 146 -3.75 -17.99 15.41
CA GLY A 146 -3.03 -19.07 16.05
C GLY A 146 -1.80 -18.59 16.81
N SER A 147 -1.07 -19.56 17.36
CA SER A 147 0.15 -19.30 18.11
C SER A 147 1.27 -18.83 17.19
N THR A 148 2.22 -18.08 17.74
CA THR A 148 3.44 -17.70 17.00
C THR A 148 4.46 -18.83 16.95
N TRP A 149 4.19 -19.96 17.58
CA TRP A 149 5.13 -21.09 17.61
C TRP A 149 4.53 -22.33 16.98
N GLU A 150 5.37 -23.03 16.19
CA GLU A 150 4.95 -24.28 15.52
C GLU A 150 5.97 -25.37 15.78
N TRP A 151 5.48 -26.56 16.20
CA TRP A 151 6.32 -27.69 16.57
C TRP A 151 6.90 -28.39 15.34
N VAL A 152 8.18 -28.78 15.42
CA VAL A 152 8.87 -29.58 14.40
C VAL A 152 9.47 -30.79 15.07
N PRO A 153 8.87 -31.98 14.90
CA PRO A 153 9.35 -33.18 15.61
C PRO A 153 10.79 -33.56 15.26
N GLU A 154 11.22 -33.34 14.02
CA GLU A 154 12.52 -33.79 13.57
C GLU A 154 13.67 -33.17 14.39
N VAL A 155 13.49 -31.94 14.88
CA VAL A 155 14.51 -31.27 15.67
C VAL A 155 14.07 -31.04 17.12
N GLN A 156 12.86 -31.47 17.48
CA GLN A 156 12.34 -31.31 18.84
C GLN A 156 12.36 -29.86 19.29
N GLU A 157 11.94 -28.97 18.40
CA GLU A 157 11.90 -27.54 18.68
C GLU A 157 10.68 -26.93 18.00
N TYR A 158 10.33 -25.73 18.49
CA TYR A 158 9.31 -24.87 17.87
C TYR A 158 10.01 -23.78 17.09
N TYR A 159 9.48 -23.44 15.91
CA TYR A 159 9.96 -22.24 15.21
C TYR A 159 8.94 -21.12 15.35
N TYR A 160 9.46 -19.90 15.27
CA TYR A 160 8.67 -18.70 15.42
C TYR A 160 8.13 -18.22 14.08
N HIS A 161 6.87 -17.76 14.06
CA HIS A 161 6.29 -17.14 12.88
C HIS A 161 5.35 -16.01 13.31
N SER A 162 5.57 -14.81 12.75
CA SER A 162 4.68 -13.68 13.03
C SER A 162 3.38 -13.78 12.24
N PHE A 163 3.44 -14.39 11.07
CA PHE A 163 2.29 -14.49 10.17
C PHE A 163 1.79 -15.92 10.15
N SER A 164 1.81 -16.59 9.03
CA SER A 164 1.28 -17.96 9.00
C SER A 164 2.38 -18.98 9.34
N VAL A 165 1.94 -20.22 9.63
CA VAL A 165 2.90 -21.30 9.85
C VAL A 165 3.75 -21.55 8.61
N MET A 166 3.29 -21.11 7.46
CA MET A 166 4.03 -21.25 6.21
C MET A 166 5.02 -20.14 5.97
N GLN A 167 5.20 -19.23 6.95
CA GLN A 167 6.08 -18.07 6.83
C GLN A 167 6.97 -17.93 8.05
N PRO A 168 7.94 -18.87 8.23
CA PRO A 168 8.84 -18.78 9.40
C PRO A 168 9.65 -17.49 9.37
N ASP A 169 9.75 -16.84 10.52
CA ASP A 169 10.47 -15.57 10.64
C ASP A 169 11.98 -15.79 10.58
N LEU A 170 12.66 -14.87 9.93
CA LEU A 170 14.11 -14.90 9.80
C LEU A 170 14.76 -14.30 11.05
N ASN A 171 15.91 -14.84 11.42
CA ASN A 171 16.64 -14.44 12.62
C ASN A 171 17.63 -13.32 12.29
N TRP A 172 17.18 -12.08 12.43
CA TRP A 172 18.02 -10.93 12.08
C TRP A 172 19.23 -10.75 13.01
N LYS A 173 19.25 -11.44 14.15
CA LYS A 173 20.43 -11.40 15.00
C LYS A 173 21.63 -12.10 14.36
N ASN A 174 21.39 -12.99 13.40
CA ASN A 174 22.43 -13.75 12.74
C ASN A 174 23.07 -12.92 11.63
N PRO A 175 24.33 -12.50 11.77
CA PRO A 175 24.96 -11.68 10.75
C PRO A 175 25.12 -12.38 9.40
N SER A 176 25.22 -13.72 9.40
CA SER A 176 25.29 -14.45 8.13
C SER A 176 23.98 -14.32 7.36
N LEU A 177 22.85 -14.34 8.07
CA LEU A 177 21.57 -14.12 7.42
C LEU A 177 21.53 -12.71 6.82
N ARG A 178 21.93 -11.71 7.60
CA ARG A 178 21.89 -10.33 7.12
C ARG A 178 22.74 -10.17 5.86
N LYS A 179 23.95 -10.78 5.85
CA LYS A 179 24.80 -10.71 4.67
C LYS A 179 24.13 -11.31 3.44
N GLU A 180 23.43 -12.44 3.62
CA GLU A 180 22.73 -13.06 2.50
C GLU A 180 21.63 -12.15 1.97
N LEU A 181 20.88 -11.51 2.86
CA LEU A 181 19.83 -10.61 2.43
C LEU A 181 20.41 -9.40 1.69
N TYR A 182 21.55 -8.86 2.17
CA TYR A 182 22.16 -7.70 1.52
C TYR A 182 22.71 -8.08 0.15
N ARG A 183 23.28 -9.27 0.02
CA ARG A 183 23.75 -9.76 -1.28
C ARG A 183 22.59 -9.88 -2.26
N MET A 184 21.45 -10.34 -1.79
CA MET A 184 20.26 -10.48 -2.61
C MET A 184 19.74 -9.10 -3.06
N ILE A 185 19.73 -8.12 -2.17
CA ILE A 185 19.29 -6.78 -2.54
C ILE A 185 20.20 -6.20 -3.62
N GLN A 186 21.52 -6.38 -3.47
CA GLN A 186 22.45 -5.90 -4.47
C GLN A 186 22.22 -6.56 -5.82
N PHE A 187 21.90 -7.86 -5.82
CA PHE A 187 21.57 -8.57 -7.05
C PHE A 187 20.43 -7.85 -7.83
N TRP A 188 19.38 -7.46 -7.12
CA TRP A 188 18.26 -6.81 -7.76
C TRP A 188 18.58 -5.38 -8.18
N MET A 189 19.41 -4.67 -7.40
CA MET A 189 19.89 -3.36 -7.82
C MET A 189 20.69 -3.48 -9.13
N ASP A 190 21.50 -4.52 -9.24
CA ASP A 190 22.27 -4.74 -10.46
C ASP A 190 21.39 -5.06 -11.65
N LYS A 191 20.19 -5.59 -11.44
CA LYS A 191 19.23 -5.86 -12.50
C LYS A 191 18.52 -4.59 -12.98
N GLY A 192 18.62 -3.49 -12.24
CA GLY A 192 17.98 -2.24 -12.62
C GLY A 192 16.80 -1.84 -11.75
N ILE A 193 16.55 -2.58 -10.66
CA ILE A 193 15.54 -2.16 -9.68
C ILE A 193 16.04 -0.88 -9.02
N ARG A 194 15.19 0.14 -8.98
CA ARG A 194 15.57 1.46 -8.45
C ARG A 194 14.68 1.89 -7.28
N GLY A 195 13.98 0.95 -6.68
CA GLY A 195 13.23 1.23 -5.46
C GLY A 195 12.89 -0.05 -4.76
N PHE A 196 12.69 0.04 -3.45
CA PHE A 196 12.30 -1.12 -2.63
C PHE A 196 11.22 -0.73 -1.64
N ARG A 197 10.19 -1.55 -1.57
CA ARG A 197 9.21 -1.47 -0.49
C ARG A 197 9.50 -2.63 0.45
N LEU A 198 9.74 -2.32 1.73
CA LEU A 198 10.19 -3.31 2.70
C LEU A 198 9.00 -3.77 3.52
N ASP A 199 8.52 -4.98 3.23
CA ASP A 199 7.35 -5.57 3.88
C ASP A 199 7.60 -5.79 5.36
N ALA A 200 6.66 -5.36 6.20
CA ALA A 200 6.64 -5.66 7.64
C ALA A 200 8.00 -5.46 8.31
N ILE A 201 8.72 -4.44 7.90
CA ILE A 201 10.13 -4.31 8.28
C ILE A 201 10.32 -3.95 9.75
N ASP A 202 9.30 -3.45 10.43
CA ASP A 202 9.42 -3.18 11.86
C ASP A 202 9.20 -4.42 12.72
N ASN A 203 9.01 -5.58 12.11
CA ASN A 203 8.82 -6.84 12.85
C ASN A 203 10.09 -7.66 12.97
N ILE A 204 11.23 -7.17 12.46
CA ILE A 204 12.44 -8.00 12.38
C ILE A 204 13.15 -8.19 13.71
N VAL A 205 12.80 -7.42 14.75
CA VAL A 205 13.36 -7.59 16.09
C VAL A 205 12.31 -8.22 16.98
N LYS A 206 12.69 -9.27 17.70
CA LYS A 206 11.75 -10.02 18.54
C LYS A 206 11.91 -9.60 20.01
N ASP A 207 10.83 -9.79 20.78
CA ASP A 207 10.83 -9.32 22.17
C ASP A 207 11.32 -10.36 23.18
N GLY A 208 11.60 -11.59 22.71
CA GLY A 208 12.03 -12.65 23.60
C GLY A 208 10.89 -13.34 24.35
N HIS A 209 9.65 -12.95 24.08
CA HIS A 209 8.47 -13.48 24.76
C HIS A 209 7.43 -13.97 23.77
N GLY A 210 7.88 -14.37 22.57
CA GLY A 210 6.97 -14.89 21.56
C GLY A 210 6.25 -13.81 20.76
N GLY A 211 6.80 -12.61 20.73
CA GLY A 211 6.25 -11.49 19.97
C GLY A 211 7.34 -10.67 19.31
N ASN A 212 6.92 -9.62 18.64
CA ASN A 212 7.83 -8.70 17.97
C ASN A 212 7.97 -7.40 18.77
N ASP A 213 9.17 -6.82 18.73
CA ASP A 213 9.42 -5.53 19.39
C ASP A 213 9.51 -4.45 18.29
N THR A 214 8.35 -3.95 17.87
CA THR A 214 8.29 -3.02 16.75
C THR A 214 8.79 -1.62 17.11
N HIS A 215 9.12 -1.36 18.38
CA HIS A 215 9.66 -0.08 18.81
C HIS A 215 11.14 -0.17 19.20
N SER A 216 11.81 -1.26 18.87
CA SER A 216 13.19 -1.48 19.25
C SER A 216 14.14 -0.58 18.49
N GLU A 217 15.11 0.00 19.20
CA GLU A 217 16.20 0.74 18.54
C GLU A 217 17.04 -0.17 17.65
N GLN A 218 17.04 -1.46 17.90
CA GLN A 218 17.82 -2.40 17.11
C GLN A 218 17.34 -2.43 15.65
N ILE A 219 16.05 -2.14 15.40
CA ILE A 219 15.55 -2.06 14.04
C ILE A 219 16.35 -1.01 13.27
N HIS A 220 16.55 0.15 13.88
CA HIS A 220 17.25 1.25 13.23
C HIS A 220 18.72 0.88 12.96
N THR A 221 19.35 0.16 13.88
CA THR A 221 20.71 -0.30 13.68
C THR A 221 20.80 -1.22 12.45
N TYR A 222 19.86 -2.16 12.34
CA TYR A 222 19.84 -3.07 11.19
C TYR A 222 19.55 -2.31 9.90
N LEU A 223 18.63 -1.33 9.92
CA LEU A 223 18.33 -0.58 8.70
C LEU A 223 19.51 0.26 8.25
N MET A 224 20.25 0.85 9.20
CA MET A 224 21.45 1.61 8.84
C MET A 224 22.47 0.68 8.22
N GLU A 225 22.68 -0.50 8.79
CA GLU A 225 23.60 -1.48 8.22
C GLU A 225 23.19 -1.87 6.81
N MET A 226 21.90 -2.15 6.60
CA MET A 226 21.39 -2.53 5.30
C MET A 226 21.59 -1.39 4.29
N ASN A 227 21.27 -0.17 4.69
CA ASN A 227 21.45 1.01 3.85
C ASN A 227 22.91 1.10 3.39
N GLN A 228 23.85 1.04 4.35
CA GLN A 228 25.26 1.22 4.06
C GLN A 228 25.82 0.13 3.15
N ASN A 229 25.24 -1.06 3.21
CA ASN A 229 25.72 -2.20 2.43
C ASN A 229 24.99 -2.38 1.10
N THR A 230 23.90 -1.67 0.87
CA THR A 230 23.11 -1.87 -0.35
C THR A 230 22.70 -0.53 -0.95
N TYR A 231 21.44 -0.15 -0.78
CA TYR A 231 20.84 0.94 -1.51
C TYR A 231 21.41 2.33 -1.15
N GLY A 232 22.01 2.46 0.00
CA GLY A 232 22.62 3.74 0.39
C GLY A 232 23.85 4.11 -0.43
N LYS A 233 24.39 3.16 -1.18
CA LYS A 233 25.54 3.40 -2.05
C LYS A 233 25.15 4.15 -3.33
N SER A 234 23.86 4.36 -3.57
CA SER A 234 23.36 4.98 -4.79
C SER A 234 22.32 6.02 -4.46
N GLU A 235 22.41 7.21 -5.10
CA GLU A 235 21.38 8.23 -4.95
C GLU A 235 20.16 7.96 -5.83
N GLN A 236 20.17 6.88 -6.61
CA GLN A 236 19.11 6.57 -7.54
C GLN A 236 18.06 5.61 -6.97
N ILE A 237 18.17 5.24 -5.70
CA ILE A 237 17.29 4.23 -5.10
C ILE A 237 16.34 4.89 -4.12
N LEU A 238 15.06 4.58 -4.28
CA LEU A 238 13.98 5.04 -3.40
C LEU A 238 13.58 3.86 -2.51
N THR A 239 13.39 4.11 -1.21
CA THR A 239 12.97 3.05 -0.28
C THR A 239 11.77 3.50 0.54
N VAL A 240 10.84 2.57 0.78
CA VAL A 240 9.73 2.81 1.68
C VAL A 240 9.52 1.58 2.54
N GLY A 241 9.47 1.78 3.85
CA GLY A 241 9.29 0.67 4.79
C GLY A 241 7.87 0.59 5.30
N GLU A 242 7.32 -0.62 5.34
CA GLU A 242 6.04 -0.84 5.99
C GLU A 242 6.27 -0.98 7.49
N THR A 243 5.96 0.09 8.22
CA THR A 243 6.17 0.14 9.67
C THR A 243 4.87 0.56 10.32
N GLY A 244 3.89 -0.36 10.31
CA GLY A 244 2.52 -0.05 10.68
C GLY A 244 2.37 0.54 12.06
N GLY A 245 3.22 0.15 13.01
CA GLY A 245 3.13 0.64 14.38
C GLY A 245 4.02 1.83 14.70
N ALA A 246 4.60 2.48 13.70
CA ALA A 246 5.54 3.57 13.98
C ALA A 246 4.84 4.80 14.56
N THR A 247 5.49 5.41 15.55
CA THR A 247 5.11 6.73 16.01
C THR A 247 5.71 7.79 15.11
N VAL A 248 5.26 9.04 15.27
CA VAL A 248 5.85 10.14 14.51
C VAL A 248 7.36 10.24 14.78
N GLU A 249 7.76 10.08 16.02
CA GLU A 249 9.19 10.17 16.38
C GLU A 249 9.98 9.05 15.69
N MET A 250 9.44 7.85 15.66
CA MET A 250 10.09 6.75 14.96
C MET A 250 10.15 7.02 13.46
N ALA A 251 9.09 7.58 12.91
CA ALA A 251 9.05 7.89 11.48
C ALA A 251 10.08 8.96 11.11
N GLN A 252 10.28 9.95 11.99
CA GLN A 252 11.34 10.93 11.80
C GLN A 252 12.69 10.24 11.68
N GLN A 253 12.97 9.31 12.58
CA GLN A 253 14.24 8.60 12.56
C GLN A 253 14.36 7.73 11.31
N TYR A 254 13.31 6.99 10.96
CA TYR A 254 13.34 6.13 9.77
C TYR A 254 13.63 6.92 8.50
N SER A 255 13.07 8.13 8.38
CA SER A 255 13.05 8.83 7.10
C SER A 255 13.88 10.11 7.05
N ASP A 256 14.57 10.45 8.14
CA ASP A 256 15.50 11.57 8.10
C ASP A 256 16.73 11.14 7.29
N PRO A 257 17.13 11.91 6.26
CA PRO A 257 18.30 11.53 5.48
C PRO A 257 19.55 11.31 6.33
N GLU A 258 19.70 12.05 7.44
CA GLU A 258 20.87 11.90 8.29
C GLU A 258 20.89 10.56 9.04
N SER A 259 19.74 9.92 9.19
CA SER A 259 19.69 8.59 9.82
C SER A 259 20.28 7.51 8.92
N GLN A 260 20.27 7.71 7.61
CA GLN A 260 20.75 6.75 6.63
C GLN A 260 20.02 5.41 6.76
N GLU A 261 18.70 5.47 6.76
CA GLU A 261 17.86 4.28 6.86
C GLU A 261 16.98 4.13 5.61
N LEU A 262 15.85 4.85 5.54
CA LEU A 262 14.87 4.73 4.47
C LEU A 262 14.53 6.10 3.93
N SER A 263 13.91 6.14 2.74
CA SER A 263 13.41 7.39 2.18
C SER A 263 12.14 7.85 2.91
N MET A 264 11.27 6.91 3.24
CA MET A 264 9.99 7.18 3.88
C MET A 264 9.43 5.90 4.44
N ILE A 265 8.28 5.97 5.12
CA ILE A 265 7.62 4.79 5.65
C ILE A 265 6.11 4.87 5.40
N PHE A 266 5.45 3.71 5.46
CA PHE A 266 4.00 3.63 5.55
C PHE A 266 3.62 3.43 7.01
N GLN A 267 2.86 4.37 7.57
CA GLN A 267 2.27 4.18 8.90
C GLN A 267 0.81 3.77 8.71
N PHE A 268 0.26 3.09 9.70
CA PHE A 268 -1.09 2.56 9.57
C PHE A 268 -2.10 3.19 10.52
N GLU A 269 -1.81 4.35 11.10
CA GLU A 269 -2.81 5.02 11.91
C GLU A 269 -4.04 5.36 11.10
N LEU A 270 -3.82 5.87 9.87
CA LEU A 270 -4.94 6.15 8.98
C LEU A 270 -5.68 4.87 8.62
N MET A 271 -4.93 3.80 8.36
CA MET A 271 -5.54 2.55 7.93
C MET A 271 -6.37 1.92 9.04
N GLY A 272 -6.09 2.24 10.30
CA GLY A 272 -6.84 1.70 11.42
C GLY A 272 -7.95 2.59 11.95
N ILE A 273 -8.20 3.74 11.33
CA ILE A 273 -9.07 4.73 11.93
C ILE A 273 -10.51 4.23 12.08
N ASP A 274 -10.96 3.40 11.16
CA ASP A 274 -12.34 2.90 11.14
C ASP A 274 -12.47 1.46 11.64
N GLY A 275 -11.38 0.87 12.13
CA GLY A 275 -11.43 -0.47 12.68
C GLY A 275 -11.33 -1.60 11.69
N ILE A 276 -11.02 -1.32 10.43
CA ILE A 276 -10.89 -2.37 9.41
C ILE A 276 -9.87 -3.41 9.88
N ARG A 277 -10.32 -4.65 10.00
CA ARG A 277 -9.54 -5.83 10.37
C ARG A 277 -8.74 -5.69 11.67
N SER A 278 -9.19 -4.86 12.60
CA SER A 278 -8.56 -4.77 13.91
C SER A 278 -9.47 -5.38 14.96
N GLY A 279 -8.88 -5.90 16.01
CA GLY A 279 -9.63 -6.57 17.07
C GLY A 279 -10.49 -7.67 16.51
N ASN A 280 -11.79 -7.60 16.79
CA ASN A 280 -12.77 -8.56 16.28
C ASN A 280 -13.36 -8.12 14.94
N TRP A 281 -12.69 -7.22 14.24
CA TRP A 281 -13.16 -6.66 12.97
C TRP A 281 -14.38 -5.76 13.14
N ASP A 282 -14.65 -5.31 14.36
CA ASP A 282 -15.80 -4.45 14.63
C ASP A 282 -15.56 -3.05 14.07
N PRO A 283 -16.60 -2.41 13.56
CA PRO A 283 -16.48 -1.02 13.12
C PRO A 283 -16.07 -0.10 14.28
N LYS A 284 -15.25 0.87 13.95
CA LYS A 284 -14.82 1.89 14.90
C LYS A 284 -15.24 3.24 14.34
N PRO A 285 -16.31 3.85 14.90
CA PRO A 285 -16.75 5.14 14.37
C PRO A 285 -15.72 6.23 14.59
N TYR A 286 -15.66 7.16 13.68
CA TYR A 286 -14.79 8.33 13.81
C TYR A 286 -15.46 9.53 13.17
N THR A 287 -15.01 10.72 13.61
CA THR A 287 -15.55 11.98 13.08
C THR A 287 -14.54 12.57 12.11
N LEU A 288 -14.99 13.50 11.28
CA LEU A 288 -14.09 14.18 10.37
C LEU A 288 -13.00 14.94 11.14
N PRO A 289 -13.29 15.66 12.24
CA PRO A 289 -12.20 16.29 13.00
C PRO A 289 -11.14 15.30 13.48
N GLN A 290 -11.52 14.07 13.81
CA GLN A 290 -10.53 13.05 14.20
C GLN A 290 -9.62 12.69 13.03
N LEU A 291 -10.19 12.54 11.84
CA LEU A 291 -9.40 12.29 10.64
C LEU A 291 -8.46 13.46 10.36
N LYS A 292 -8.97 14.69 10.48
CA LYS A 292 -8.15 15.88 10.27
C LYS A 292 -6.98 15.94 11.23
N GLN A 293 -7.22 15.64 12.52
CA GLN A 293 -6.16 15.68 13.52
C GLN A 293 -5.08 14.63 13.22
N LEU A 294 -5.50 13.46 12.72
CA LEU A 294 -4.54 12.42 12.39
C LEU A 294 -3.63 12.88 11.25
N PHE A 295 -4.20 13.43 10.20
CA PHE A 295 -3.38 13.95 9.10
C PHE A 295 -2.49 15.10 9.56
N GLU A 296 -3.04 16.01 10.39
CA GLU A 296 -2.25 17.12 10.89
C GLU A 296 -1.03 16.62 11.66
N LYS A 297 -1.23 15.63 12.51
CA LYS A 297 -0.14 15.07 13.31
C LYS A 297 1.01 14.59 12.43
N TRP A 298 0.69 13.83 11.39
CA TRP A 298 1.72 13.27 10.52
C TRP A 298 2.32 14.32 9.59
N GLN A 299 1.51 15.24 9.07
CA GLN A 299 2.01 16.29 8.20
C GLN A 299 2.96 17.23 8.94
N THR A 300 2.56 17.71 10.11
CA THR A 300 3.42 18.61 10.86
C THR A 300 4.57 17.87 11.51
N GLY A 301 4.37 16.63 11.91
CA GLY A 301 5.40 15.85 12.59
C GLY A 301 6.59 15.53 11.70
N LEU A 302 6.38 15.35 10.40
CA LEU A 302 7.47 15.05 9.47
C LEU A 302 7.86 16.27 8.63
N GLU A 303 7.38 17.46 9.00
CA GLU A 303 7.57 18.65 8.17
C GLU A 303 9.04 19.03 8.03
N GLU A 304 9.78 19.01 9.14
CA GLU A 304 11.17 19.43 9.14
C GLU A 304 12.15 18.29 9.18
N LYS A 305 11.72 17.12 9.62
CA LYS A 305 12.59 15.98 9.81
C LYS A 305 11.86 14.72 9.36
N GLY A 306 12.28 14.19 8.23
CA GLY A 306 11.64 13.03 7.64
C GLY A 306 10.85 13.37 6.40
N TRP A 307 10.04 12.41 5.94
CA TRP A 307 9.25 12.56 4.72
C TRP A 307 8.05 11.62 4.78
N ASN A 308 6.88 12.13 4.41
CA ASN A 308 5.65 11.33 4.40
C ASN A 308 5.51 10.52 3.12
N SER A 309 4.97 9.32 3.23
CA SER A 309 4.27 8.69 2.14
C SER A 309 2.80 9.08 2.26
N LEU A 310 2.12 9.22 1.12
CA LEU A 310 0.71 9.59 1.10
C LEU A 310 -0.05 8.50 0.39
N PHE A 311 -1.02 7.87 1.08
CA PHE A 311 -1.80 6.81 0.44
C PHE A 311 -3.15 6.66 1.10
N TRP A 312 -4.16 6.36 0.28
CA TRP A 312 -5.49 6.04 0.78
C TRP A 312 -5.71 4.55 0.96
N GLY A 313 -4.95 3.74 0.23
CA GLY A 313 -5.13 2.30 0.29
C GLY A 313 -4.00 1.56 -0.37
N ASN A 314 -4.09 0.24 -0.32
CA ASN A 314 -3.13 -0.65 -0.96
C ASN A 314 -3.80 -2.00 -1.12
N HIS A 315 -2.99 -3.03 -1.41
CA HIS A 315 -3.52 -4.38 -1.63
C HIS A 315 -4.04 -5.04 -0.37
N ASP A 316 -3.88 -4.42 0.80
CA ASP A 316 -4.29 -5.00 2.07
C ASP A 316 -5.58 -4.38 2.62
N PHE A 317 -6.20 -3.43 1.92
CA PHE A 317 -7.35 -2.73 2.43
C PHE A 317 -8.42 -2.59 1.37
N PRO A 318 -9.70 -2.53 1.76
CA PRO A 318 -10.77 -2.35 0.78
C PRO A 318 -10.58 -1.10 -0.07
N ARG A 319 -11.30 -1.04 -1.18
CA ARG A 319 -11.16 0.04 -2.15
C ARG A 319 -11.48 1.39 -1.53
N VAL A 320 -10.69 2.41 -1.92
CA VAL A 320 -10.73 3.70 -1.23
C VAL A 320 -12.08 4.39 -1.37
N VAL A 321 -12.69 4.38 -2.56
CA VAL A 321 -13.95 5.11 -2.73
C VAL A 321 -15.10 4.43 -1.97
N SER A 322 -15.04 3.11 -1.81
CA SER A 322 -16.02 2.39 -1.00
C SER A 322 -15.81 2.62 0.49
N ARG A 323 -14.56 2.84 0.89
CA ARG A 323 -14.22 2.95 2.32
C ARG A 323 -14.33 4.39 2.83
N PHE A 324 -13.78 5.35 2.11
CA PHE A 324 -13.71 6.74 2.56
C PHE A 324 -14.58 7.68 1.77
N GLY A 325 -15.01 7.29 0.57
CA GLY A 325 -15.86 8.12 -0.27
C GLY A 325 -17.29 7.65 -0.27
N ASN A 326 -17.96 7.86 -1.38
CA ASN A 326 -19.34 7.43 -1.58
C ASN A 326 -19.38 6.70 -2.92
N ASP A 327 -19.42 5.36 -2.87
CA ASP A 327 -19.31 4.58 -4.09
C ASP A 327 -20.63 4.43 -4.86
N ARG A 328 -21.66 5.11 -4.43
CA ARG A 328 -22.95 5.12 -5.13
C ARG A 328 -22.97 6.19 -6.21
N GLU A 329 -23.56 5.85 -7.38
CA GLU A 329 -23.78 6.88 -8.37
C GLU A 329 -24.86 7.82 -7.87
N PRO A 330 -24.80 9.11 -8.16
CA PRO A 330 -23.84 9.80 -9.02
C PRO A 330 -22.57 10.29 -8.29
N TYR A 331 -22.36 9.88 -7.06
CA TYR A 331 -21.31 10.48 -6.21
C TYR A 331 -19.97 9.78 -6.31
N ARG A 332 -19.90 8.62 -6.95
CA ARG A 332 -18.66 7.82 -6.92
C ARG A 332 -17.45 8.60 -7.42
N GLU A 333 -17.51 9.11 -8.65
CA GLU A 333 -16.36 9.82 -9.17
C GLU A 333 -16.11 11.14 -8.46
N LYS A 334 -17.19 11.85 -8.09
CA LYS A 334 -16.99 13.15 -7.45
C LYS A 334 -16.34 12.99 -6.08
N SER A 335 -16.78 12.02 -5.29
CA SER A 335 -16.16 11.79 -3.98
C SER A 335 -14.74 11.27 -4.14
N ALA A 336 -14.48 10.44 -5.16
CA ALA A 336 -13.11 9.96 -5.42
C ALA A 336 -12.19 11.12 -5.80
N LYS A 337 -12.69 12.07 -6.58
CA LYS A 337 -11.90 13.26 -6.93
C LYS A 337 -11.59 14.09 -5.69
N MET A 338 -12.59 14.24 -4.80
CA MET A 338 -12.38 14.98 -3.55
C MET A 338 -11.29 14.32 -2.71
N LEU A 339 -11.34 13.00 -2.57
CA LEU A 339 -10.31 12.28 -1.82
C LEU A 339 -8.93 12.44 -2.48
N ALA A 340 -8.89 12.46 -3.81
CA ALA A 340 -7.62 12.63 -4.52
C ALA A 340 -7.04 14.02 -4.28
N VAL A 341 -7.87 15.06 -4.34
CA VAL A 341 -7.39 16.43 -4.07
C VAL A 341 -6.85 16.52 -2.66
N LEU A 342 -7.59 15.95 -1.71
CA LEU A 342 -7.18 16.03 -0.31
C LEU A 342 -5.80 15.44 -0.11
N LEU A 343 -5.58 14.23 -0.61
CA LEU A 343 -4.32 13.53 -0.38
C LEU A 343 -3.17 14.12 -1.19
N HIS A 344 -3.41 14.38 -2.46
CA HIS A 344 -2.34 14.86 -3.35
C HIS A 344 -1.98 16.31 -3.09
N GLY A 345 -2.78 17.05 -2.32
CA GLY A 345 -2.41 18.39 -1.89
C GLY A 345 -1.45 18.42 -0.73
N MET A 346 -1.19 17.29 -0.08
CA MET A 346 -0.35 17.22 1.11
C MET A 346 1.13 17.07 0.77
N LYS A 347 1.97 17.20 1.79
CA LYS A 347 3.43 17.08 1.64
C LYS A 347 3.84 15.64 1.79
N GLY A 348 4.48 15.09 0.77
CA GLY A 348 4.91 13.70 0.77
C GLY A 348 4.86 13.12 -0.64
N THR A 349 5.19 11.85 -0.75
CA THR A 349 5.16 11.14 -2.03
C THR A 349 3.86 10.32 -2.11
N PRO A 350 2.98 10.63 -3.09
CA PRO A 350 1.72 9.90 -3.20
C PRO A 350 1.89 8.52 -3.79
N TYR A 351 1.06 7.60 -3.32
CA TYR A 351 0.97 6.24 -3.83
C TYR A 351 -0.46 6.00 -4.28
N ILE A 352 -0.63 5.55 -5.51
CA ILE A 352 -1.93 5.20 -6.09
C ILE A 352 -1.99 3.69 -6.21
N TYR A 353 -3.02 3.06 -5.64
CA TYR A 353 -3.20 1.62 -5.81
C TYR A 353 -3.99 1.37 -7.09
N GLN A 354 -3.59 0.36 -7.87
CA GLN A 354 -4.24 0.06 -9.15
C GLN A 354 -5.76 0.05 -9.02
N GLY A 355 -6.44 0.74 -9.93
CA GLY A 355 -7.88 0.85 -9.94
C GLY A 355 -8.41 2.08 -9.22
N GLU A 356 -7.61 2.68 -8.34
CA GLU A 356 -8.02 3.89 -7.64
C GLU A 356 -8.28 5.02 -8.64
N GLU A 357 -7.47 5.08 -9.69
CA GLU A 357 -7.53 6.17 -10.67
C GLU A 357 -8.76 6.11 -11.57
N ILE A 358 -9.52 5.02 -11.53
CA ILE A 358 -10.80 4.94 -12.26
C ILE A 358 -11.98 4.70 -11.31
N GLY A 359 -11.72 4.74 -10.01
CA GLY A 359 -12.81 4.62 -9.03
C GLY A 359 -13.36 3.22 -8.86
N MET A 360 -12.53 2.20 -8.94
CA MET A 360 -12.97 0.83 -8.70
C MET A 360 -13.49 0.70 -7.28
N THR A 361 -14.52 -0.13 -7.12
CA THR A 361 -15.23 -0.29 -5.85
C THR A 361 -15.04 -1.68 -5.27
N ASN A 362 -15.45 -1.84 -4.02
CA ASN A 362 -15.58 -3.15 -3.41
C ASN A 362 -16.60 -3.98 -4.20
N VAL A 363 -16.49 -5.30 -4.08
CA VAL A 363 -17.44 -6.22 -4.72
C VAL A 363 -18.64 -6.38 -3.79
N SER A 364 -19.85 -6.29 -4.35
CA SER A 364 -21.07 -6.55 -3.58
C SER A 364 -21.59 -7.95 -3.86
N GLY A 365 -22.31 -8.50 -2.92
CA GLY A 365 -23.04 -9.75 -3.11
C GLY A 365 -22.21 -11.02 -3.06
N LEU A 366 -21.00 -10.97 -2.54
CA LEU A 366 -20.18 -12.18 -2.43
C LEU A 366 -20.70 -13.10 -1.32
N ARG A 367 -20.66 -14.40 -1.59
CA ARG A 367 -20.93 -15.42 -0.59
C ARG A 367 -19.65 -15.65 0.22
N ILE A 368 -19.79 -16.26 1.40
CA ILE A 368 -18.62 -16.56 2.24
C ILE A 368 -17.59 -17.38 1.47
N GLU A 369 -18.05 -18.36 0.71
CA GLU A 369 -17.15 -19.26 -0.01
C GLU A 369 -16.49 -18.62 -1.22
N ASP A 370 -16.91 -17.41 -1.61
CA ASP A 370 -16.28 -16.69 -2.73
C ASP A 370 -14.98 -16.01 -2.33
N TYR A 371 -14.74 -15.83 -1.03
CA TYR A 371 -13.54 -15.12 -0.57
C TYR A 371 -12.32 -16.03 -0.66
N GLN A 372 -11.21 -15.48 -1.14
CA GLN A 372 -9.98 -16.23 -1.41
C GLN A 372 -8.87 -15.97 -0.40
N ASP A 373 -8.85 -14.76 0.17
CA ASP A 373 -7.74 -14.35 1.01
C ASP A 373 -7.70 -15.18 2.29
N ILE A 374 -6.50 -15.64 2.65
CA ILE A 374 -6.32 -16.51 3.81
C ILE A 374 -6.89 -15.88 5.09
N GLU A 375 -6.70 -14.56 5.24
CA GLU A 375 -7.21 -13.87 6.43
C GLU A 375 -8.74 -13.93 6.48
N SER A 376 -9.38 -13.72 5.33
CA SER A 376 -10.85 -13.76 5.26
C SER A 376 -11.37 -15.18 5.49
N VAL A 377 -10.72 -16.17 4.89
CA VAL A 377 -11.11 -17.57 5.07
C VAL A 377 -11.01 -17.96 6.55
N ASN A 378 -9.90 -17.59 7.18
CA ASN A 378 -9.71 -17.90 8.60
C ASN A 378 -10.72 -17.18 9.48
N PHE A 379 -11.00 -15.90 9.18
CA PHE A 379 -12.00 -15.15 9.94
C PHE A 379 -13.35 -15.85 9.89
N ALA A 380 -13.78 -16.26 8.68
CA ALA A 380 -15.07 -16.89 8.51
C ALA A 380 -15.15 -18.20 9.29
N GLU A 381 -14.08 -19.03 9.21
CA GLU A 381 -14.08 -20.31 9.92
C GLU A 381 -14.13 -20.11 11.44
N ASP A 382 -13.34 -19.15 11.95
CA ASP A 382 -13.33 -18.89 13.38
C ASP A 382 -14.68 -18.37 13.87
N ARG A 383 -15.30 -17.47 13.10
CA ARG A 383 -16.60 -16.91 13.51
C ARG A 383 -17.69 -17.99 13.44
N LYS A 384 -17.64 -18.90 12.46
CA LYS A 384 -18.59 -20.00 12.42
C LYS A 384 -18.46 -20.87 13.67
N LYS A 385 -17.24 -21.16 14.09
CA LYS A 385 -17.02 -21.95 15.29
C LYS A 385 -17.56 -21.27 16.53
N GLU A 386 -17.57 -19.92 16.53
CA GLU A 386 -18.12 -19.15 17.64
C GLU A 386 -19.64 -19.02 17.58
N GLY A 387 -20.26 -19.54 16.52
CA GLY A 387 -21.71 -19.52 16.40
C GLY A 387 -22.30 -18.31 15.72
N TRP A 388 -21.49 -17.52 15.02
CA TRP A 388 -22.02 -16.36 14.30
C TRP A 388 -22.97 -16.80 13.18
N GLU A 389 -24.03 -16.00 12.97
CA GLU A 389 -24.91 -16.19 11.84
C GLU A 389 -24.17 -15.90 10.54
N GLU A 390 -24.55 -16.63 9.49
CA GLU A 390 -23.90 -16.48 8.19
C GLU A 390 -24.00 -15.04 7.68
N GLU A 391 -25.16 -14.40 7.85
CA GLU A 391 -25.34 -13.03 7.36
C GLU A 391 -24.40 -12.05 8.06
N LYS A 392 -24.16 -12.25 9.35
CA LYS A 392 -23.24 -11.38 10.08
C LYS A 392 -21.81 -11.56 9.57
N ILE A 393 -21.42 -12.80 9.31
CA ILE A 393 -20.09 -13.06 8.75
C ILE A 393 -19.95 -12.38 7.40
N ARG A 394 -20.97 -12.51 6.54
CA ARG A 394 -20.94 -11.88 5.22
C ARG A 394 -20.79 -10.37 5.33
N THR A 395 -21.52 -9.74 6.25
CA THR A 395 -21.45 -8.31 6.46
C THR A 395 -20.06 -7.87 6.84
N TYR A 396 -19.41 -8.61 7.73
CA TYR A 396 -18.05 -8.28 8.16
C TYR A 396 -17.04 -8.48 7.04
N LEU A 397 -17.18 -9.56 6.26
CA LEU A 397 -16.30 -9.79 5.12
C LEU A 397 -16.47 -8.71 4.06
N ALA A 398 -17.71 -8.31 3.79
CA ALA A 398 -17.98 -7.28 2.78
C ALA A 398 -17.33 -5.96 3.14
N ARG A 399 -17.18 -5.69 4.44
CA ARG A 399 -16.56 -4.45 4.89
C ARG A 399 -15.03 -4.54 4.96
N ASN A 400 -14.49 -5.70 5.33
CA ASN A 400 -13.10 -5.80 5.79
C ASN A 400 -12.15 -6.53 4.84
N SER A 401 -12.64 -7.37 3.95
CA SER A 401 -11.76 -8.32 3.25
C SER A 401 -10.76 -7.64 2.32
N ARG A 402 -9.53 -8.15 2.33
CA ARG A 402 -8.50 -7.73 1.38
C ARG A 402 -8.86 -8.11 -0.06
N ASP A 403 -9.76 -9.08 -0.24
CA ASP A 403 -10.17 -9.50 -1.59
C ASP A 403 -10.70 -8.34 -2.42
N HIS A 404 -11.34 -7.37 -1.78
CA HIS A 404 -11.92 -6.24 -2.50
C HIS A 404 -10.88 -5.44 -3.28
N ALA A 405 -9.63 -5.42 -2.79
CA ALA A 405 -8.55 -4.72 -3.47
C ALA A 405 -7.84 -5.61 -4.49
N ARG A 406 -8.21 -6.89 -4.59
CA ARG A 406 -7.47 -7.84 -5.40
C ARG A 406 -8.23 -8.37 -6.60
N THR A 407 -9.42 -7.81 -6.86
CA THR A 407 -10.16 -8.14 -8.07
C THR A 407 -9.40 -7.64 -9.31
N PRO A 408 -9.57 -8.31 -10.45
CA PRO A 408 -8.87 -7.92 -11.67
C PRO A 408 -9.10 -6.47 -12.06
N MET A 409 -8.04 -5.82 -12.51
CA MET A 409 -8.13 -4.47 -13.05
C MET A 409 -9.11 -4.44 -14.21
N GLN A 410 -9.93 -3.40 -14.26
CA GLN A 410 -11.03 -3.28 -15.21
C GLN A 410 -10.59 -2.38 -16.37
N TRP A 411 -10.19 -3.00 -17.49
CA TRP A 411 -9.64 -2.27 -18.62
C TRP A 411 -10.69 -1.82 -19.61
N ASN A 412 -11.71 -2.66 -19.84
CA ASN A 412 -12.75 -2.32 -20.81
C ASN A 412 -14.00 -3.13 -20.51
N ALA A 413 -15.01 -3.00 -21.40
CA ALA A 413 -16.30 -3.67 -21.17
C ALA A 413 -16.36 -5.06 -21.81
N GLU A 414 -15.27 -5.56 -22.35
CA GLU A 414 -15.22 -6.90 -22.93
C GLU A 414 -15.21 -7.95 -21.83
N LYS A 415 -15.41 -9.20 -22.23
CA LYS A 415 -15.45 -10.32 -21.30
C LYS A 415 -14.22 -10.26 -20.38
N HIS A 416 -14.46 -10.50 -19.09
CA HIS A 416 -13.43 -10.47 -18.05
C HIS A 416 -12.74 -9.11 -17.96
N ALA A 417 -13.47 -8.06 -18.32
CA ALA A 417 -13.01 -6.67 -18.18
C ALA A 417 -11.74 -6.37 -18.99
N GLY A 418 -11.39 -7.22 -19.94
CA GLY A 418 -10.15 -7.04 -20.69
C GLY A 418 -8.90 -7.42 -19.92
N PHE A 419 -9.07 -7.98 -18.73
CA PHE A 419 -7.95 -8.41 -17.90
C PHE A 419 -7.25 -9.62 -18.47
N THR A 420 -7.99 -10.56 -19.04
CA THR A 420 -7.46 -11.83 -19.56
C THR A 420 -8.28 -12.31 -20.75
N ALA A 421 -7.62 -12.99 -21.68
CA ALA A 421 -8.32 -13.72 -22.73
C ALA A 421 -8.76 -15.10 -22.25
N GLY A 422 -8.27 -15.56 -21.08
CA GLY A 422 -8.71 -16.82 -20.48
C GLY A 422 -9.82 -16.56 -19.48
N THR A 423 -9.75 -17.28 -18.33
CA THR A 423 -10.77 -17.14 -17.28
C THR A 423 -10.07 -16.81 -15.97
N PRO A 424 -10.26 -15.72 -15.52
CA PRO A 424 -9.57 -15.37 -14.26
C PRO A 424 -9.90 -16.38 -13.17
N UNK A 425 -11.32 -16.83 -12.84
CA UNK A 425 -11.70 -17.66 -11.75
C UNK A 425 -11.75 -19.10 -12.20
N UNK A 426 -10.89 -19.40 -12.54
CA UNK A 426 -10.86 -20.73 -12.95
C UNK A 426 -10.75 -21.60 -11.80
N UNK A 427 -11.27 -22.48 -12.00
CA UNK A 427 -11.35 -23.41 -10.98
C UNK A 427 -10.03 -23.58 -10.40
N UNK A 428 -9.56 -24.07 -10.40
CA UNK A 428 -8.40 -24.41 -9.78
C UNK A 428 -7.58 -23.19 -9.53
N UNK A 429 -7.06 -22.99 -9.84
CA UNK A 429 -6.21 -22.01 -9.78
C UNK A 429 -6.78 -20.65 -10.08
N UNK A 430 -7.71 -20.70 -10.05
CA UNK A 430 -8.23 -19.47 -10.36
C UNK A 430 -7.79 -18.46 -9.43
N TRP A 431 -7.57 -17.53 -9.98
CA TRP A 431 -7.16 -16.49 -9.08
C TRP A 431 -8.41 -15.78 -8.51
N MET A 432 -9.02 -14.89 -9.26
CA MET A 432 -10.15 -14.15 -8.70
C MET A 432 -11.00 -13.61 -9.84
N ALA A 433 -12.30 -13.66 -9.67
CA ALA A 433 -13.22 -13.16 -10.67
C ALA A 433 -13.27 -11.62 -10.64
N GLU A 434 -13.54 -11.05 -11.80
CA GLU A 434 -13.69 -9.61 -11.92
C GLU A 434 -14.96 -9.13 -11.24
N ASN A 435 -14.95 -7.87 -10.80
CA ASN A 435 -16.14 -7.21 -10.27
C ASN A 435 -17.12 -6.98 -11.42
N GLN A 436 -18.39 -7.30 -11.19
CA GLN A 436 -19.37 -7.27 -12.26
C GLN A 436 -19.71 -5.87 -12.77
N ASN A 437 -19.27 -4.83 -12.08
CA ASN A 437 -19.52 -3.46 -12.56
C ASN A 437 -18.51 -3.00 -13.63
N TYR A 438 -17.73 -3.93 -14.17
CA TYR A 438 -16.68 -3.57 -15.13
C TYR A 438 -17.20 -2.98 -16.42
N GLU A 439 -18.46 -3.27 -16.80
CA GLU A 439 -18.99 -2.70 -18.02
C GLU A 439 -19.15 -1.19 -17.92
N GLU A 440 -19.37 -0.68 -16.72
CA GLU A 440 -19.50 0.76 -16.50
C GLU A 440 -18.21 1.39 -16.02
N ILE A 441 -17.49 0.73 -15.12
CA ILE A 441 -16.28 1.28 -14.52
C ILE A 441 -15.07 0.57 -15.13
N ASN A 442 -14.41 1.26 -16.05
CA ASN A 442 -13.24 0.68 -16.70
C ASN A 442 -12.37 1.78 -17.32
N VAL A 443 -11.14 1.41 -17.64
CA VAL A 443 -10.17 2.36 -18.18
C VAL A 443 -10.64 2.96 -19.51
N GLU A 444 -11.20 2.13 -20.39
CA GLU A 444 -11.61 2.63 -21.70
C GLU A 444 -12.67 3.72 -21.59
N ASN A 445 -13.69 3.49 -20.74
CA ASN A 445 -14.74 4.49 -20.52
C ASN A 445 -14.13 5.75 -19.90
N SER A 446 -13.20 5.59 -18.95
CA SER A 446 -12.58 6.74 -18.30
C SER A 446 -11.78 7.57 -19.30
N ARG A 447 -11.05 6.92 -20.20
CA ARG A 447 -10.22 7.65 -21.16
C ARG A 447 -11.04 8.36 -22.23
N LYS A 448 -12.27 7.93 -22.45
CA LYS A 448 -13.16 8.59 -23.41
C LYS A 448 -13.82 9.85 -22.85
N ASN A 449 -13.81 10.02 -21.53
CA ASN A 449 -14.47 11.14 -20.87
C ASN A 449 -13.42 12.11 -20.34
N PRO A 450 -13.28 13.31 -20.95
CA PRO A 450 -12.25 14.24 -20.51
C PRO A 450 -12.44 14.74 -19.09
N ASP A 451 -13.63 14.58 -18.51
CA ASP A 451 -13.89 14.98 -17.14
C ASP A 451 -13.79 13.81 -16.16
N SER A 452 -13.27 12.67 -16.60
CA SER A 452 -13.21 11.47 -15.76
C SER A 452 -12.18 11.59 -14.63
N LEU A 453 -12.32 10.70 -13.67
CA LEU A 453 -11.38 10.59 -12.56
C LEU A 453 -9.97 10.32 -13.07
N PHE A 454 -9.80 9.54 -14.13
CA PHE A 454 -8.48 9.24 -14.69
C PHE A 454 -7.75 10.53 -15.06
N TYR A 455 -8.40 11.41 -15.81
CA TYR A 455 -7.75 12.67 -16.21
C TYR A 455 -7.57 13.61 -15.03
N PHE A 456 -8.42 13.49 -14.03
CA PHE A 456 -8.27 14.26 -12.81
C PHE A 456 -6.97 13.85 -12.08
N TYR A 457 -6.74 12.54 -11.95
CA TYR A 457 -5.48 12.05 -11.38
C TYR A 457 -4.29 12.46 -12.22
N GLN A 458 -4.42 12.38 -13.55
CA GLN A 458 -3.33 12.79 -14.44
C GLN A 458 -2.93 14.23 -14.16
N LYS A 459 -3.93 15.11 -13.99
CA LYS A 459 -3.66 16.52 -13.71
C LYS A 459 -3.00 16.71 -12.34
N LEU A 460 -3.46 16.00 -11.33
CA LEU A 460 -2.85 16.10 -9.99
C LEU A 460 -1.39 15.66 -10.02
N ILE A 461 -1.09 14.58 -10.73
CA ILE A 461 0.27 14.07 -10.83
C ILE A 461 1.17 15.09 -11.53
N ALA A 462 0.66 15.69 -12.62
CA ALA A 462 1.41 16.70 -13.35
C ALA A 462 1.65 17.97 -12.52
N LEU A 463 0.65 18.38 -11.73
CA LEU A 463 0.80 19.53 -10.86
C LEU A 463 1.94 19.33 -9.86
N ARG A 464 1.99 18.13 -9.25
CA ARG A 464 3.04 17.87 -8.25
C ARG A 464 4.43 17.94 -8.86
N ARG A 465 4.59 17.50 -10.09
CA ARG A 465 5.89 17.52 -10.75
C ARG A 465 6.47 18.93 -10.87
N LYS A 466 5.61 19.94 -10.97
CA LYS A 466 6.05 21.29 -11.35
C LYS A 466 5.83 22.34 -10.28
N ASN A 467 5.19 22.00 -9.16
CA ASN A 467 4.79 23.01 -8.17
C ASN A 467 5.55 22.81 -6.88
N ASP A 468 6.51 23.71 -6.61
CA ASP A 468 7.36 23.61 -5.43
C ASP A 468 6.57 23.77 -4.13
N THR A 469 5.53 24.60 -4.13
CA THR A 469 4.72 24.77 -2.92
C THR A 469 4.03 23.44 -2.57
N LEU A 470 3.54 22.75 -3.58
CA LEU A 470 2.90 21.47 -3.40
C LEU A 470 3.87 20.43 -2.83
N VAL A 471 5.10 20.43 -3.32
CA VAL A 471 6.10 19.46 -2.89
C VAL A 471 6.72 19.80 -1.54
N TYR A 472 7.10 21.08 -1.33
CA TYR A 472 7.94 21.46 -0.20
C TYR A 472 7.28 22.41 0.80
N GLY A 473 6.08 22.93 0.53
CA GLY A 473 5.41 23.82 1.45
C GLY A 473 5.08 23.19 2.79
N ASP A 474 4.83 24.03 3.80
CA ASP A 474 4.40 23.51 5.09
C ASP A 474 2.94 23.05 5.02
N PHE A 475 2.41 22.66 6.17
CA PHE A 475 1.01 22.23 6.28
C PHE A 475 0.38 22.96 7.46
N ARG A 476 -0.79 23.57 7.23
CA ARG A 476 -1.56 24.21 8.30
C ARG A 476 -3.02 23.84 8.15
N LEU A 477 -3.52 23.10 9.13
CA LEU A 477 -4.95 22.74 9.16
C LEU A 477 -5.76 23.99 9.48
N ILE A 478 -6.87 24.19 8.75
CA ILE A 478 -7.82 25.24 9.07
C ILE A 478 -9.17 24.61 9.25
N GLU A 479 -10.09 25.32 9.94
CA GLU A 479 -11.44 24.79 10.22
C GLU A 479 -11.37 23.47 10.99
N GLU A 480 -10.55 23.41 12.02
CA GLU A 480 -10.29 22.17 12.76
C GLU A 480 -11.57 21.51 13.26
N GLU A 481 -12.54 22.32 13.68
CA GLU A 481 -13.77 21.80 14.28
C GLU A 481 -14.92 21.61 13.29
N ASN A 482 -14.73 22.02 12.04
CA ASN A 482 -15.80 21.89 11.04
C ASN A 482 -16.11 20.41 10.83
N PRO A 483 -17.37 19.99 11.03
CA PRO A 483 -17.68 18.56 10.94
C PRO A 483 -17.79 18.05 9.51
N ASP A 484 -17.82 18.94 8.51
CA ASP A 484 -18.13 18.57 7.13
C ASP A 484 -16.98 18.85 6.16
N ILE A 485 -16.16 19.86 6.45
CA ILE A 485 -15.14 20.33 5.52
C ILE A 485 -13.76 20.04 6.09
N PHE A 486 -12.90 19.45 5.25
CA PHE A 486 -11.49 19.26 5.54
C PHE A 486 -10.74 20.27 4.69
N ALA A 487 -10.08 21.23 5.35
CA ALA A 487 -9.38 22.31 4.66
C ALA A 487 -8.01 22.54 5.28
N TYR A 488 -7.05 22.92 4.43
CA TYR A 488 -5.70 23.22 4.91
C TYR A 488 -4.99 24.13 3.94
N GLU A 489 -3.85 24.66 4.41
CA GLU A 489 -2.97 25.51 3.63
C GLU A 489 -1.60 24.86 3.50
N ARG A 490 -0.93 25.15 2.39
CA ARG A 490 0.46 24.84 2.18
C ARG A 490 1.19 26.15 1.87
N ASN A 491 2.28 26.43 2.58
CA ASN A 491 2.96 27.71 2.43
C ASN A 491 4.43 27.50 2.12
N LEU A 492 4.94 28.24 1.11
CA LEU A 492 6.35 28.22 0.76
C LEU A 492 6.72 29.61 0.27
N GLY A 493 7.48 30.36 1.11
CA GLY A 493 7.80 31.72 0.77
C GLY A 493 6.55 32.57 0.65
N GLU A 494 6.39 33.22 -0.49
CA GLU A 494 5.24 34.09 -0.75
C GLU A 494 4.05 33.33 -1.36
N LYS A 495 4.20 32.06 -1.62
CA LYS A 495 3.13 31.27 -2.25
C LYS A 495 2.34 30.50 -1.22
N LYS A 496 1.05 30.45 -1.42
CA LYS A 496 0.12 29.72 -0.56
C LYS A 496 -0.78 28.87 -1.43
N LEU A 497 -0.93 27.60 -1.05
CA LEU A 497 -1.96 26.75 -1.61
C LEU A 497 -3.06 26.58 -0.58
N ILE A 498 -4.31 26.61 -1.04
CA ILE A 498 -5.46 26.36 -0.18
C ILE A 498 -6.19 25.16 -0.75
N VAL A 499 -6.43 24.16 0.10
CA VAL A 499 -7.15 22.96 -0.29
C VAL A 499 -8.44 22.92 0.53
N LEU A 500 -9.56 22.77 -0.17
CA LEU A 500 -10.90 22.73 0.45
C LEU A 500 -11.62 21.49 -0.02
N CYS A 501 -12.12 20.67 0.91
CA CYS A 501 -12.79 19.40 0.57
C CYS A 501 -14.02 19.21 1.42
N ASN A 502 -15.18 19.02 0.77
CA ASN A 502 -16.42 18.70 1.46
C ASN A 502 -16.59 17.19 1.49
N PHE A 503 -16.72 16.64 2.70
CA PHE A 503 -16.85 15.18 2.89
C PHE A 503 -18.30 14.72 2.91
N ARG A 504 -19.26 15.61 2.61
CA ARG A 504 -20.68 15.27 2.76
C ARG A 504 -21.37 15.25 1.41
N ASP A 505 -22.49 14.52 1.36
CA ASP A 505 -23.36 14.51 0.18
C ASP A 505 -24.38 15.64 0.20
N THR A 506 -24.14 16.64 1.06
CA THR A 506 -24.92 17.86 1.12
C THR A 506 -23.95 19.04 1.08
N ALA A 507 -24.46 20.21 0.71
CA ALA A 507 -23.63 21.41 0.70
C ALA A 507 -23.18 21.76 2.11
N ALA A 508 -21.98 22.35 2.21
CA ALA A 508 -21.42 22.76 3.49
C ALA A 508 -20.77 24.13 3.34
N GLU A 509 -20.77 24.90 4.42
CA GLU A 509 -20.27 26.27 4.40
C GLU A 509 -19.17 26.48 5.42
N MET A 510 -18.27 27.38 5.11
CA MET A 510 -17.32 27.91 6.06
C MET A 510 -17.10 29.39 5.75
N LYS A 511 -16.68 30.12 6.75
CA LYS A 511 -16.38 31.54 6.56
C LYS A 511 -15.14 31.69 5.67
N ALA A 512 -15.22 32.56 4.69
CA ALA A 512 -14.10 32.79 3.80
C ALA A 512 -12.94 33.46 4.57
N ARG A 513 -11.75 32.98 4.31
CA ARG A 513 -10.54 33.51 4.95
C ARG A 513 -9.73 34.42 4.03
N TYR A 514 -9.93 34.28 2.73
CA TYR A 514 -9.17 35.02 1.72
C TYR A 514 -10.09 35.38 0.58
N ASP A 515 -9.68 36.39 -0.17
CA ASP A 515 -10.36 36.73 -1.41
C ASP A 515 -9.84 35.80 -2.51
N LEU A 516 -10.52 34.68 -2.70
CA LEU A 516 -10.08 33.68 -3.65
C LEU A 516 -10.29 34.09 -5.10
N THR A 517 -11.01 35.21 -5.35
CA THR A 517 -11.12 35.71 -6.71
C THR A 517 -9.76 36.19 -7.24
N LYS A 518 -8.81 36.45 -6.35
CA LYS A 518 -7.44 36.83 -6.73
C LYS A 518 -6.53 35.63 -6.88
N GLY A 519 -7.05 34.42 -6.68
CA GLY A 519 -6.26 33.21 -6.77
C GLY A 519 -6.37 32.53 -8.12
N THR A 520 -5.53 31.52 -8.31
CA THR A 520 -5.59 30.65 -9.48
C THR A 520 -6.07 29.29 -9.05
N VAL A 521 -7.19 28.83 -9.63
CA VAL A 521 -7.70 27.48 -9.35
C VAL A 521 -6.82 26.49 -10.10
N LEU A 522 -6.08 25.68 -9.35
CA LEU A 522 -5.22 24.68 -9.96
C LEU A 522 -6.00 23.44 -10.36
N ILE A 523 -6.97 23.03 -9.53
CA ILE A 523 -7.86 21.91 -9.85
C ILE A 523 -9.15 22.05 -9.08
N HIS A 524 -10.25 21.59 -9.67
CA HIS A 524 -11.61 21.72 -9.11
C HIS A 524 -12.49 20.64 -9.70
N ASN A 525 -13.34 20.04 -8.89
CA ASN A 525 -14.17 18.91 -9.34
C ASN A 525 -15.64 19.26 -9.56
N ASP A 526 -15.97 20.57 -9.66
CA ASP A 526 -17.35 21.01 -9.86
C ASP A 526 -17.34 22.27 -10.72
N THR A 527 -18.53 22.83 -10.97
CA THR A 527 -18.66 24.05 -11.77
C THR A 527 -19.01 25.28 -10.94
N GLU A 528 -19.42 25.10 -9.70
CA GLU A 528 -19.77 26.24 -8.84
C GLU A 528 -18.53 27.06 -8.49
N SER A 529 -18.74 28.32 -8.16
CA SER A 529 -17.66 29.22 -7.79
C SER A 529 -17.83 29.70 -6.36
N LEU A 530 -16.70 29.83 -5.66
CA LEU A 530 -16.71 30.35 -4.30
C LEU A 530 -16.93 31.86 -4.34
N THR A 531 -17.67 32.39 -3.37
CA THR A 531 -17.89 33.82 -3.26
C THR A 531 -16.75 34.46 -2.44
N LYS A 532 -16.80 35.78 -2.36
CA LYS A 532 -15.79 36.53 -1.63
C LYS A 532 -15.95 36.36 -0.12
N GLU A 533 -17.18 36.24 0.36
CA GLU A 533 -17.47 36.26 1.81
C GLU A 533 -17.71 34.87 2.40
N VAL A 534 -18.31 33.97 1.64
CA VAL A 534 -18.70 32.65 2.14
C VAL A 534 -18.21 31.59 1.17
N TRP A 535 -17.55 30.59 1.71
CA TRP A 535 -17.13 29.45 0.91
C TRP A 535 -18.17 28.32 1.11
N LYS A 536 -19.05 28.18 0.12
CA LYS A 536 -20.08 27.14 0.14
C LYS A 536 -19.67 26.09 -0.87
N LEU A 537 -19.42 24.88 -0.37
CA LEU A 537 -19.00 23.78 -1.22
C LEU A 537 -20.18 22.84 -1.45
N GLN A 538 -20.35 22.43 -2.69
CA GLN A 538 -21.39 21.49 -3.07
C GLN A 538 -21.03 20.08 -2.58
N PRO A 539 -21.94 19.09 -2.69
CA PRO A 539 -21.62 17.74 -2.23
C PRO A 539 -20.31 17.23 -2.82
N TYR A 540 -19.40 16.80 -1.95
CA TYR A 540 -18.07 16.27 -2.31
C TYR A 540 -17.23 17.19 -3.18
N GLU A 541 -17.52 18.50 -3.13
CA GLU A 541 -16.75 19.46 -3.91
C GLU A 541 -15.36 19.66 -3.31
N ALA A 542 -14.35 19.84 -4.18
CA ALA A 542 -12.99 20.04 -3.74
C ALA A 542 -12.25 21.01 -4.64
N TYR A 543 -11.38 21.83 -4.02
CA TYR A 543 -10.58 22.86 -4.68
C TYR A 543 -9.12 22.74 -4.26
N MET A 544 -8.23 23.06 -5.19
CA MET A 544 -6.85 23.44 -4.86
C MET A 544 -6.58 24.79 -5.53
N ILE A 545 -6.30 25.80 -4.74
CA ILE A 545 -6.18 27.19 -5.20
C ILE A 545 -4.85 27.77 -4.78
N GLU A 546 -4.18 28.47 -5.70
CA GLU A 546 -2.90 29.11 -5.41
C GLU A 546 -3.10 30.60 -5.24
N LEU A 547 -2.53 31.15 -4.17
CA LEU A 547 -2.53 32.58 -3.90
C LEU A 547 -1.11 33.05 -3.70
N LEU A 548 -0.82 34.28 -4.12
CA LEU A 548 0.39 34.97 -3.72
C LEU A 548 0.09 35.80 -2.49
N GLN A 549 0.94 35.70 -1.49
CA GLN A 549 0.76 36.48 -0.26
C GLN A 549 1.34 37.86 -0.38
#